data_1523d70e0580a09276fb2fe4a2408365
#
_entry.id   1523d70e0580a09276fb2fe4a2408365
#
_cell.length_a   1.000
_cell.length_b   1.000
_cell.length_c   1.000
_cell.angle_alpha   90.00
_cell.angle_beta   90.00
_cell.angle_gamma   90.00
#
_symmetry.space_group_name_H-M   'P 1'
#
loop_
_entity.id
_entity.type
_entity.pdbx_description
1 polymer ?
#
loop_
_entity_poly.entity_id
_entity_poly.type
_entity_poly.pdbx_seq_one_letter_code
_entity_poly.pdbx_strand_id
1 'polypeptide(L)'
;MQNIRFVWLFLIGLVSLQAQSQQADFVFYSELAKNWFEEGSYFEWTSTTKNNDGAKINVFYRTWGDPQNPKLLIVHGFPNSSFDFYELIPLLEDDFYIAALDFPGSGFSDKPLDGFSYMLAENAQILDYFVTDIVEFDDFAMFTHDRGVSIGLAFLGNYIDDPDPGYTLNYHFLSNSGMFLPLANLGDFQTAILNPVRGPQIIELRKARPRLSEGDPAEVARADIFEFNDGVDALLHVGKYLLERAENEFDWLDNLVRSPVPVAYLWGLTDTVNPIRIPNYVWLNYLNEREVESSFWVLPTAGHYPQREKPEQVEKIIRLALDGEVPSRDDENQWMIEYSANRDAEDAIYVGRSNVRKMHFPGAIEYSPDGYSQ
;
A
#
# COMPACT_ATOMS: atom_id res chain seq x y z
N MET A 1 42.72 -0.30 -10.79
CA MET A 1 41.37 -0.20 -10.32
C MET A 1 40.63 0.87 -11.13
N GLN A 2 40.31 0.60 -12.40
CA GLN A 2 39.67 1.61 -13.29
C GLN A 2 38.71 0.99 -14.32
N ASN A 3 38.26 -0.27 -14.16
CA ASN A 3 37.46 -0.95 -15.19
C ASN A 3 36.05 -1.41 -14.75
N ILE A 4 35.54 -0.98 -13.60
CA ILE A 4 34.21 -1.43 -13.12
C ILE A 4 33.08 -0.45 -13.46
N ARG A 5 33.39 0.83 -13.75
CA ARG A 5 32.35 1.84 -14.03
C ARG A 5 31.70 1.78 -15.42
N PHE A 6 32.25 1.03 -16.38
CA PHE A 6 31.72 0.98 -17.76
C PHE A 6 30.62 -0.08 -17.98
N VAL A 7 30.48 -1.08 -17.11
CA VAL A 7 29.51 -2.17 -17.28
C VAL A 7 28.10 -1.73 -16.88
N TRP A 8 27.98 -0.88 -15.88
CA TRP A 8 26.68 -0.39 -15.37
C TRP A 8 25.93 0.56 -16.35
N LEU A 9 26.65 1.40 -17.07
CA LEU A 9 26.06 2.29 -18.08
C LEU A 9 25.47 1.53 -19.29
N PHE A 10 25.94 0.34 -19.58
CA PHE A 10 25.40 -0.48 -20.69
C PHE A 10 24.13 -1.25 -20.31
N LEU A 11 23.98 -1.66 -19.05
CA LEU A 11 22.76 -2.33 -18.55
C LEU A 11 21.59 -1.35 -18.41
N ILE A 12 21.84 -0.16 -17.87
CA ILE A 12 20.83 0.91 -17.79
C ILE A 12 20.34 1.31 -19.19
N GLY A 13 21.22 1.37 -20.19
CA GLY A 13 20.86 1.68 -21.55
C GLY A 13 20.00 0.60 -22.25
N LEU A 14 20.12 -0.67 -21.90
CA LEU A 14 19.31 -1.75 -22.47
C LEU A 14 17.91 -1.83 -21.87
N VAL A 15 17.76 -1.58 -20.57
CA VAL A 15 16.44 -1.54 -19.90
C VAL A 15 15.63 -0.33 -20.38
N SER A 16 16.26 0.83 -20.56
CA SER A 16 15.60 2.02 -21.11
C SER A 16 15.13 1.84 -22.57
N LEU A 17 15.82 1.04 -23.36
CA LEU A 17 15.46 0.74 -24.76
C LEU A 17 14.23 -0.19 -24.84
N GLN A 18 14.06 -1.11 -23.92
CA GLN A 18 12.93 -2.05 -23.91
C GLN A 18 11.64 -1.35 -23.40
N ALA A 19 11.73 -0.53 -22.36
CA ALA A 19 10.65 0.34 -21.90
C ALA A 19 10.22 1.34 -22.99
N GLN A 20 11.17 1.92 -23.73
CA GLN A 20 10.89 2.81 -24.87
C GLN A 20 10.20 2.08 -26.05
N SER A 21 10.42 0.79 -26.26
CA SER A 21 9.72 0.03 -27.31
C SER A 21 8.26 -0.25 -26.98
N GLN A 22 7.91 -0.48 -25.71
CA GLN A 22 6.52 -0.64 -25.27
C GLN A 22 5.74 0.70 -25.32
N GLN A 23 6.41 1.81 -25.05
CA GLN A 23 5.85 3.16 -25.18
C GLN A 23 5.46 3.51 -26.62
N ALA A 24 6.17 3.00 -27.60
CA ALA A 24 5.99 3.42 -29.01
C ALA A 24 4.59 3.12 -29.57
N ASP A 25 3.85 2.16 -28.98
CA ASP A 25 2.54 1.70 -29.46
C ASP A 25 1.38 2.11 -28.53
N PHE A 26 1.64 2.58 -27.29
CA PHE A 26 0.57 2.98 -26.37
C PHE A 26 0.22 4.46 -26.51
N VAL A 27 -1.05 4.72 -26.78
CA VAL A 27 -1.58 6.09 -26.90
C VAL A 27 -2.11 6.56 -25.57
N PHE A 28 -1.41 7.50 -24.95
CA PHE A 28 -1.90 8.19 -23.75
C PHE A 28 -3.00 9.19 -24.12
N TYR A 29 -4.10 9.18 -23.36
CA TYR A 29 -5.12 10.22 -23.40
C TYR A 29 -4.84 11.31 -22.36
N SER A 30 -4.04 11.00 -21.35
CA SER A 30 -3.66 11.89 -20.25
C SER A 30 -2.20 12.29 -20.32
N GLU A 31 -1.93 13.61 -20.37
CA GLU A 31 -0.56 14.12 -20.18
C GLU A 31 -0.03 13.82 -18.77
N LEU A 32 -0.89 13.71 -17.75
CA LEU A 32 -0.45 13.35 -16.41
C LEU A 32 0.11 11.91 -16.37
N ALA A 33 -0.58 10.96 -17.01
CA ALA A 33 -0.11 9.57 -17.08
C ALA A 33 1.20 9.49 -17.89
N LYS A 34 1.29 10.23 -18.99
CA LYS A 34 2.48 10.28 -19.82
C LYS A 34 3.67 10.87 -19.06
N ASN A 35 3.49 11.99 -18.37
CA ASN A 35 4.53 12.59 -17.54
C ASN A 35 4.95 11.66 -16.40
N TRP A 36 3.98 11.01 -15.75
CA TRP A 36 4.27 10.03 -14.71
C TRP A 36 5.16 8.89 -15.21
N PHE A 37 4.90 8.42 -16.42
CA PHE A 37 5.72 7.41 -17.10
C PHE A 37 7.12 7.94 -17.45
N GLU A 38 7.21 9.11 -18.10
CA GLU A 38 8.47 9.68 -18.61
C GLU A 38 9.44 10.09 -17.48
N GLU A 39 8.92 10.45 -16.31
CA GLU A 39 9.70 10.82 -15.13
C GLU A 39 10.04 9.62 -14.22
N GLY A 40 9.59 8.43 -14.59
CA GLY A 40 9.88 7.20 -13.85
C GLY A 40 11.14 6.49 -14.33
N SER A 41 11.48 5.43 -13.63
CA SER A 41 12.63 4.56 -13.93
C SER A 41 12.24 3.10 -13.80
N TYR A 42 13.11 2.19 -14.24
CA TYR A 42 12.92 0.76 -14.15
C TYR A 42 14.13 0.09 -13.51
N PHE A 43 13.86 -0.98 -12.77
CA PHE A 43 14.87 -1.97 -12.41
C PHE A 43 14.41 -3.37 -12.81
N GLU A 44 15.36 -4.28 -13.07
CA GLU A 44 15.06 -5.68 -13.33
C GLU A 44 15.09 -6.45 -12.00
N TRP A 45 13.97 -7.07 -11.65
CA TRP A 45 13.88 -8.07 -10.61
C TRP A 45 14.08 -9.46 -11.20
N THR A 46 14.96 -10.26 -10.60
CA THR A 46 15.09 -11.69 -10.92
C THR A 46 14.57 -12.50 -9.73
N SER A 47 13.47 -13.20 -9.93
CA SER A 47 12.83 -13.98 -8.87
C SER A 47 13.70 -15.14 -8.39
N THR A 48 13.71 -15.33 -7.07
CA THR A 48 14.29 -16.49 -6.38
C THR A 48 13.24 -17.35 -5.70
N THR A 49 11.95 -16.99 -5.85
CA THR A 49 10.84 -17.76 -5.27
C THR A 49 10.62 -19.05 -6.05
N LYS A 50 10.23 -20.11 -5.34
CA LYS A 50 10.01 -21.44 -5.95
C LYS A 50 9.05 -21.42 -7.14
N ASN A 51 8.04 -20.53 -7.11
CA ASN A 51 7.00 -20.48 -8.14
C ASN A 51 7.45 -19.71 -9.39
N ASN A 52 8.43 -18.83 -9.26
CA ASN A 52 8.87 -17.90 -10.30
C ASN A 52 10.40 -17.97 -10.53
N ASP A 53 11.10 -19.01 -10.05
CA ASP A 53 12.56 -19.12 -10.03
C ASP A 53 13.18 -18.76 -11.38
N GLY A 54 14.05 -17.76 -11.37
CA GLY A 54 14.74 -17.24 -12.56
C GLY A 54 13.88 -16.34 -13.48
N ALA A 55 12.60 -16.11 -13.17
CA ALA A 55 11.77 -15.15 -13.91
C ALA A 55 12.31 -13.72 -13.73
N LYS A 56 12.34 -12.97 -14.83
CA LYS A 56 12.80 -11.59 -14.87
C LYS A 56 11.65 -10.65 -15.15
N ILE A 57 11.51 -9.61 -14.33
CA ILE A 57 10.45 -8.63 -14.38
C ILE A 57 11.05 -7.23 -14.34
N ASN A 58 10.65 -6.36 -15.25
CA ASN A 58 10.95 -4.94 -15.17
C ASN A 58 9.92 -4.26 -14.27
N VAL A 59 10.39 -3.69 -13.19
CA VAL A 59 9.58 -3.00 -12.18
C VAL A 59 9.75 -1.50 -12.33
N PHE A 60 8.65 -0.81 -12.56
CA PHE A 60 8.61 0.65 -12.66
C PHE A 60 8.63 1.28 -11.26
N TYR A 61 9.33 2.41 -11.10
CA TYR A 61 9.34 3.18 -9.87
C TYR A 61 9.56 4.67 -10.13
N ARG A 62 9.21 5.48 -9.13
CA ARG A 62 9.50 6.91 -9.09
C ARG A 62 9.98 7.33 -7.72
N THR A 63 10.71 8.46 -7.68
CA THR A 63 11.11 9.15 -6.45
C THR A 63 10.80 10.63 -6.56
N TRP A 64 10.56 11.28 -5.41
CA TRP A 64 10.26 12.72 -5.30
C TRP A 64 10.98 13.28 -4.09
N GLY A 65 11.24 14.59 -4.12
CA GLY A 65 11.89 15.32 -3.02
C GLY A 65 13.40 15.22 -3.01
N ASP A 66 14.01 15.80 -1.99
CA ASP A 66 15.47 15.82 -1.81
C ASP A 66 15.93 14.49 -1.16
N PRO A 67 16.92 13.77 -1.73
CA PRO A 67 17.47 12.54 -1.14
C PRO A 67 18.05 12.70 0.29
N GLN A 68 18.28 13.92 0.75
CA GLN A 68 18.75 14.20 2.11
C GLN A 68 17.59 14.28 3.14
N ASN A 69 16.34 14.38 2.68
CA ASN A 69 15.19 14.44 3.55
C ASN A 69 14.88 13.07 4.19
N PRO A 70 14.09 13.02 5.28
CA PRO A 70 13.52 11.79 5.82
C PRO A 70 12.81 10.97 4.74
N LYS A 71 13.00 9.65 4.75
CA LYS A 71 12.57 8.78 3.67
C LYS A 71 11.19 8.20 3.93
N LEU A 72 10.34 8.20 2.90
CA LEU A 72 8.99 7.63 2.93
C LEU A 72 8.79 6.67 1.76
N LEU A 73 8.59 5.40 2.08
CA LEU A 73 8.25 4.35 1.11
C LEU A 73 6.73 4.26 0.96
N ILE A 74 6.21 4.31 -0.26
CA ILE A 74 4.79 4.19 -0.56
C ILE A 74 4.51 2.86 -1.26
N VAL A 75 3.49 2.13 -0.76
CA VAL A 75 3.10 0.79 -1.21
C VAL A 75 1.63 0.77 -1.61
N HIS A 76 1.37 0.68 -2.91
CA HIS A 76 0.03 0.77 -3.49
C HIS A 76 -0.80 -0.52 -3.37
N GLY A 77 -2.10 -0.39 -3.64
CA GLY A 77 -3.09 -1.46 -3.61
C GLY A 77 -3.47 -2.06 -4.97
N PHE A 78 -4.54 -2.86 -4.95
CA PHE A 78 -5.15 -3.50 -6.12
C PHE A 78 -6.48 -2.80 -6.47
N PRO A 79 -6.80 -2.59 -7.72
CA PRO A 79 -6.07 -3.02 -8.94
C PRO A 79 -5.14 -1.93 -9.52
N ASN A 80 -4.88 -0.87 -8.78
CA ASN A 80 -4.22 0.33 -9.26
C ASN A 80 -2.67 0.28 -9.13
N SER A 81 -2.04 1.44 -9.01
CA SER A 81 -0.60 1.66 -9.04
C SER A 81 -0.15 2.72 -8.05
N SER A 82 1.13 3.06 -8.05
CA SER A 82 1.69 4.18 -7.29
C SER A 82 1.01 5.53 -7.57
N PHE A 83 0.36 5.69 -8.71
CA PHE A 83 -0.41 6.89 -9.07
C PHE A 83 -1.62 7.16 -8.15
N ASP A 84 -2.04 6.20 -7.33
CA ASP A 84 -3.07 6.41 -6.30
C ASP A 84 -2.65 7.43 -5.22
N PHE A 85 -1.37 7.80 -5.21
CA PHE A 85 -0.82 8.78 -4.26
C PHE A 85 -0.50 10.14 -4.93
N TYR A 86 -0.95 10.34 -6.16
CA TYR A 86 -0.73 11.56 -6.94
C TYR A 86 -1.16 12.82 -6.19
N GLU A 87 -2.27 12.77 -5.46
CA GLU A 87 -2.80 13.91 -4.69
C GLU A 87 -2.04 14.14 -3.37
N LEU A 88 -1.45 13.10 -2.77
CA LEU A 88 -0.73 13.19 -1.49
C LEU A 88 0.73 13.60 -1.65
N ILE A 89 1.42 13.09 -2.68
CA ILE A 89 2.86 13.30 -2.87
C ILE A 89 3.25 14.78 -2.87
N PRO A 90 2.54 15.70 -3.58
CA PRO A 90 2.89 17.12 -3.60
C PRO A 90 2.80 17.82 -2.23
N LEU A 91 2.07 17.25 -1.27
CA LEU A 91 1.98 17.79 0.08
C LEU A 91 3.17 17.38 0.97
N LEU A 92 3.95 16.38 0.53
CA LEU A 92 5.01 15.77 1.32
C LEU A 92 6.41 15.96 0.70
N GLU A 93 6.53 16.12 -0.63
CA GLU A 93 7.81 16.06 -1.35
C GLU A 93 8.82 17.17 -0.99
N ASP A 94 8.35 18.29 -0.43
CA ASP A 94 9.25 19.35 0.02
C ASP A 94 10.04 18.94 1.29
N ASP A 95 9.49 18.07 2.13
CA ASP A 95 10.05 17.68 3.43
C ASP A 95 10.47 16.21 3.51
N PHE A 96 10.03 15.37 2.55
CA PHE A 96 10.34 13.94 2.50
C PHE A 96 10.99 13.55 1.16
N TYR A 97 11.91 12.58 1.23
CA TYR A 97 12.34 11.84 0.05
C TYR A 97 11.43 10.61 -0.10
N ILE A 98 10.54 10.67 -1.08
CA ILE A 98 9.49 9.68 -1.28
C ILE A 98 9.92 8.71 -2.37
N ALA A 99 9.68 7.41 -2.17
CA ALA A 99 9.84 6.40 -3.20
C ALA A 99 8.58 5.53 -3.31
N ALA A 100 8.18 5.21 -4.55
CA ALA A 100 7.08 4.31 -4.83
C ALA A 100 7.39 3.46 -6.05
N LEU A 101 6.98 2.20 -6.04
CA LEU A 101 7.07 1.30 -7.19
C LEU A 101 5.68 0.82 -7.62
N ASP A 102 5.56 0.39 -8.87
CA ASP A 102 4.41 -0.36 -9.36
C ASP A 102 4.74 -1.86 -9.27
N PHE A 103 3.98 -2.62 -8.49
CA PHE A 103 4.22 -4.06 -8.40
C PHE A 103 3.95 -4.77 -9.74
N PRO A 104 4.61 -5.91 -10.01
CA PRO A 104 4.30 -6.73 -11.18
C PRO A 104 2.80 -6.94 -11.35
N GLY A 105 2.31 -6.76 -12.57
CA GLY A 105 0.89 -6.83 -12.89
C GLY A 105 0.11 -5.53 -12.72
N SER A 106 0.76 -4.44 -12.29
CA SER A 106 0.14 -3.13 -12.04
C SER A 106 0.89 -2.00 -12.74
N GLY A 107 0.21 -0.88 -12.94
CA GLY A 107 0.81 0.36 -13.39
C GLY A 107 1.64 0.22 -14.65
N PHE A 108 2.86 0.72 -14.62
CA PHE A 108 3.81 0.66 -15.73
C PHE A 108 4.78 -0.53 -15.66
N SER A 109 4.73 -1.36 -14.61
CA SER A 109 5.53 -2.58 -14.50
C SER A 109 5.10 -3.67 -15.47
N ASP A 110 5.97 -4.65 -15.69
CA ASP A 110 5.66 -5.83 -16.50
C ASP A 110 4.46 -6.61 -15.97
N LYS A 111 3.69 -7.19 -16.91
CA LYS A 111 2.46 -7.93 -16.63
C LYS A 111 2.43 -9.27 -17.36
N PRO A 112 3.37 -10.21 -17.06
CA PRO A 112 3.38 -11.52 -17.70
C PRO A 112 2.04 -12.26 -17.45
N LEU A 113 1.37 -12.64 -18.52
CA LEU A 113 0.09 -13.37 -18.46
C LEU A 113 0.29 -14.87 -18.28
N ASP A 114 1.49 -15.37 -18.58
CA ASP A 114 1.86 -16.77 -18.45
C ASP A 114 3.17 -16.91 -17.66
N GLY A 115 3.29 -18.02 -16.92
CA GLY A 115 4.56 -18.43 -16.29
C GLY A 115 4.99 -17.61 -15.08
N PHE A 116 4.19 -16.66 -14.61
CA PHE A 116 4.47 -15.86 -13.41
C PHE A 116 3.33 -15.93 -12.40
N SER A 117 3.67 -16.15 -11.14
CA SER A 117 2.74 -16.21 -10.01
C SER A 117 2.83 -14.92 -9.19
N TYR A 118 1.74 -14.16 -9.14
CA TYR A 118 1.67 -12.85 -8.50
C TYR A 118 1.47 -12.94 -6.97
N MET A 119 2.44 -13.56 -6.28
CA MET A 119 2.39 -13.77 -4.84
C MET A 119 2.68 -12.48 -4.06
N LEU A 120 1.98 -12.28 -2.94
CA LEU A 120 2.23 -11.16 -2.02
C LEU A 120 3.59 -11.30 -1.33
N ALA A 121 3.96 -12.53 -0.97
CA ALA A 121 5.26 -12.83 -0.38
C ALA A 121 6.43 -12.48 -1.34
N GLU A 122 6.26 -12.70 -2.66
CA GLU A 122 7.27 -12.26 -3.63
C GLU A 122 7.31 -10.73 -3.75
N ASN A 123 6.16 -10.07 -3.73
CA ASN A 123 6.13 -8.61 -3.74
C ASN A 123 6.82 -8.02 -2.50
N ALA A 124 6.77 -8.70 -1.36
CA ALA A 124 7.55 -8.31 -0.18
C ALA A 124 9.07 -8.42 -0.40
N GLN A 125 9.54 -9.45 -1.14
CA GLN A 125 10.96 -9.57 -1.54
C GLN A 125 11.37 -8.51 -2.57
N ILE A 126 10.50 -8.19 -3.54
CA ILE A 126 10.71 -7.08 -4.48
C ILE A 126 10.85 -5.77 -3.73
N LEU A 127 10.02 -5.55 -2.70
CA LEU A 127 10.06 -4.35 -1.88
C LEU A 127 11.36 -4.25 -1.08
N ASP A 128 11.83 -5.37 -0.53
CA ASP A 128 13.10 -5.45 0.19
C ASP A 128 14.28 -5.11 -0.73
N TYR A 129 14.34 -5.72 -1.90
CA TYR A 129 15.35 -5.43 -2.92
C TYR A 129 15.28 -3.96 -3.41
N PHE A 130 14.06 -3.42 -3.56
CA PHE A 130 13.87 -2.03 -3.93
C PHE A 130 14.46 -1.07 -2.88
N VAL A 131 14.22 -1.36 -1.60
CA VAL A 131 14.72 -0.56 -0.48
C VAL A 131 16.24 -0.64 -0.38
N THR A 132 16.81 -1.84 -0.49
CA THR A 132 18.24 -2.08 -0.23
C THR A 132 19.14 -1.74 -1.42
N ASP A 133 18.73 -2.13 -2.64
CA ASP A 133 19.61 -2.12 -3.81
C ASP A 133 19.27 -1.02 -4.83
N ILE A 134 18.05 -0.48 -4.82
CA ILE A 134 17.61 0.49 -5.82
C ILE A 134 17.57 1.91 -5.26
N VAL A 135 16.85 2.13 -4.14
CA VAL A 135 16.74 3.46 -3.52
C VAL A 135 17.69 3.65 -2.33
N GLU A 136 18.33 2.56 -1.88
CA GLU A 136 19.35 2.55 -0.83
C GLU A 136 18.88 3.27 0.45
N PHE A 137 17.66 2.94 0.92
CA PHE A 137 17.09 3.48 2.14
C PHE A 137 17.70 2.79 3.37
N ASP A 138 18.38 3.54 4.21
CA ASP A 138 18.98 3.10 5.47
C ASP A 138 18.06 3.27 6.68
N ASP A 139 17.12 4.22 6.60
CA ASP A 139 16.14 4.57 7.63
C ASP A 139 14.92 5.17 6.93
N PHE A 140 13.70 4.61 7.15
CA PHE A 140 12.52 5.10 6.47
C PHE A 140 11.21 4.77 7.22
N ALA A 141 10.18 5.57 6.92
CA ALA A 141 8.79 5.22 7.21
C ALA A 141 8.12 4.59 5.99
N MET A 142 7.11 3.72 6.20
CA MET A 142 6.38 3.06 5.12
C MET A 142 4.88 3.37 5.22
N PHE A 143 4.27 3.78 4.09
CA PHE A 143 2.82 3.94 3.95
C PHE A 143 2.26 2.85 3.04
N THR A 144 1.34 2.05 3.55
CA THR A 144 0.72 0.94 2.84
C THR A 144 -0.79 1.12 2.71
N HIS A 145 -1.35 0.79 1.52
CA HIS A 145 -2.78 0.89 1.25
C HIS A 145 -3.31 -0.36 0.57
N ASP A 146 -4.52 -0.80 0.93
CA ASP A 146 -5.27 -1.92 0.33
C ASP A 146 -4.47 -3.24 0.27
N ARG A 147 -4.21 -3.79 -0.92
CA ARG A 147 -3.34 -4.96 -1.13
C ARG A 147 -1.92 -4.72 -0.60
N GLY A 148 -1.45 -3.48 -0.71
CA GLY A 148 -0.15 -3.06 -0.22
C GLY A 148 0.04 -3.27 1.28
N VAL A 149 -1.04 -3.23 2.07
CA VAL A 149 -0.96 -3.58 3.50
C VAL A 149 -0.53 -5.03 3.70
N SER A 150 -1.11 -5.99 2.96
CA SER A 150 -0.69 -7.39 3.08
C SER A 150 0.76 -7.61 2.61
N ILE A 151 1.19 -6.89 1.58
CA ILE A 151 2.60 -6.89 1.15
C ILE A 151 3.49 -6.31 2.26
N GLY A 152 3.10 -5.17 2.85
CA GLY A 152 3.81 -4.54 3.95
C GLY A 152 3.87 -5.40 5.22
N LEU A 153 2.82 -6.16 5.52
CA LEU A 153 2.81 -7.10 6.65
C LEU A 153 3.73 -8.32 6.40
N ALA A 154 3.79 -8.84 5.17
CA ALA A 154 4.74 -9.87 4.79
C ALA A 154 6.19 -9.34 4.83
N PHE A 155 6.42 -8.13 4.30
CA PHE A 155 7.70 -7.41 4.40
C PHE A 155 8.12 -7.19 5.86
N LEU A 156 7.19 -6.77 6.72
CA LEU A 156 7.43 -6.59 8.16
C LEU A 156 7.85 -7.91 8.82
N GLY A 157 7.26 -9.05 8.41
CA GLY A 157 7.67 -10.36 8.89
C GLY A 157 9.12 -10.68 8.51
N ASN A 158 9.51 -10.45 7.26
CA ASN A 158 10.88 -10.62 6.79
C ASN A 158 11.85 -9.73 7.60
N TYR A 159 11.48 -8.45 7.80
CA TYR A 159 12.27 -7.49 8.59
C TYR A 159 12.47 -7.94 10.05
N ILE A 160 11.45 -8.48 10.71
CA ILE A 160 11.53 -8.94 12.10
C ILE A 160 12.40 -10.21 12.23
N ASP A 161 12.32 -11.09 11.25
CA ASP A 161 12.98 -12.39 11.26
C ASP A 161 14.44 -12.33 10.75
N ASP A 162 14.83 -11.21 10.11
CA ASP A 162 16.22 -10.96 9.70
C ASP A 162 17.00 -10.29 10.85
N PRO A 163 18.09 -10.89 11.33
CA PRO A 163 18.91 -10.30 12.39
C PRO A 163 19.73 -9.08 11.95
N ASP A 164 19.89 -8.85 10.64
CA ASP A 164 20.66 -7.73 10.06
C ASP A 164 20.06 -7.30 8.72
N PRO A 165 18.90 -6.66 8.73
CA PRO A 165 18.19 -6.29 7.49
C PRO A 165 18.88 -5.18 6.68
N GLY A 166 19.93 -4.54 7.22
CA GLY A 166 20.66 -3.48 6.54
C GLY A 166 19.99 -2.11 6.57
N TYR A 167 18.78 -1.99 7.12
CA TYR A 167 18.01 -0.74 7.25
C TYR A 167 17.17 -0.72 8.52
N THR A 168 16.62 0.45 8.84
CA THR A 168 15.66 0.65 9.94
C THR A 168 14.31 1.06 9.38
N LEU A 169 13.27 0.24 9.63
CA LEU A 169 11.88 0.64 9.44
C LEU A 169 11.41 1.35 10.71
N ASN A 170 11.28 2.68 10.68
CA ASN A 170 11.01 3.47 11.87
C ASN A 170 9.53 3.77 12.12
N TYR A 171 8.67 3.67 11.09
CA TYR A 171 7.22 3.86 11.22
C TYR A 171 6.43 3.12 10.12
N HIS A 172 5.24 2.61 10.44
CA HIS A 172 4.36 1.97 9.46
C HIS A 172 2.95 2.57 9.50
N PHE A 173 2.56 3.24 8.41
CA PHE A 173 1.21 3.74 8.18
C PHE A 173 0.40 2.69 7.42
N LEU A 174 -0.71 2.21 8.01
CA LEU A 174 -1.61 1.25 7.38
C LEU A 174 -2.95 1.89 7.07
N SER A 175 -3.43 1.75 5.83
CA SER A 175 -4.67 2.38 5.39
C SER A 175 -5.57 1.41 4.61
N ASN A 176 -6.86 1.48 4.88
CA ASN A 176 -7.99 0.86 4.17
C ASN A 176 -7.69 -0.45 3.43
N SER A 177 -7.63 -1.55 4.15
CA SER A 177 -7.27 -2.86 3.60
C SER A 177 -8.21 -3.98 4.05
N GLY A 178 -8.42 -4.95 3.15
CA GLY A 178 -9.04 -6.23 3.46
C GLY A 178 -8.09 -7.22 4.13
N MET A 179 -7.20 -6.74 4.99
CA MET A 179 -6.17 -7.56 5.66
C MET A 179 -6.72 -8.69 6.52
N PHE A 180 -8.01 -8.66 6.84
CA PHE A 180 -8.76 -9.73 7.48
C PHE A 180 -10.02 -10.02 6.65
N LEU A 181 -9.94 -10.99 5.76
CA LEU A 181 -10.97 -11.29 4.76
C LEU A 181 -12.35 -11.66 5.33
N PRO A 182 -12.48 -12.34 6.48
CA PRO A 182 -13.79 -12.68 7.06
C PRO A 182 -14.68 -11.45 7.32
N LEU A 183 -14.08 -10.27 7.47
CA LEU A 183 -14.78 -9.02 7.72
C LEU A 183 -14.83 -8.09 6.49
N ALA A 184 -14.18 -8.44 5.37
CA ALA A 184 -14.23 -7.66 4.15
C ALA A 184 -15.55 -7.86 3.39
N ASN A 185 -15.95 -6.87 2.59
CA ASN A 185 -17.06 -6.97 1.65
C ASN A 185 -16.47 -7.20 0.24
N LEU A 186 -16.07 -8.44 -0.06
CA LEU A 186 -15.64 -8.76 -1.42
C LEU A 186 -16.82 -8.55 -2.38
N GLY A 187 -16.65 -7.64 -3.33
CA GLY A 187 -17.66 -7.38 -4.35
C GLY A 187 -17.75 -8.49 -5.40
N ASP A 188 -18.76 -8.36 -6.28
CA ASP A 188 -18.97 -9.34 -7.37
C ASP A 188 -17.74 -9.47 -8.28
N PHE A 189 -16.97 -8.39 -8.46
CA PHE A 189 -15.74 -8.40 -9.25
C PHE A 189 -14.67 -9.29 -8.60
N GLN A 190 -14.33 -9.04 -7.32
CA GLN A 190 -13.30 -9.81 -6.61
C GLN A 190 -13.65 -11.30 -6.52
N THR A 191 -14.92 -11.63 -6.29
CA THR A 191 -15.38 -13.03 -6.27
C THR A 191 -15.39 -13.67 -7.64
N ALA A 192 -15.72 -12.90 -8.70
CA ALA A 192 -15.77 -13.41 -10.07
C ALA A 192 -14.38 -13.71 -10.63
N ILE A 193 -13.37 -12.86 -10.39
CA ILE A 193 -12.01 -13.11 -10.91
C ILE A 193 -11.36 -14.36 -10.32
N LEU A 194 -11.78 -14.81 -9.14
CA LEU A 194 -11.35 -16.08 -8.55
C LEU A 194 -12.05 -17.30 -9.16
N ASN A 195 -13.13 -17.09 -9.90
CA ASN A 195 -13.88 -18.18 -10.52
C ASN A 195 -13.35 -18.48 -11.93
N PRO A 196 -12.94 -19.72 -12.24
CA PRO A 196 -12.28 -20.07 -13.50
C PRO A 196 -13.17 -19.88 -14.75
N VAL A 197 -14.49 -19.81 -14.57
CA VAL A 197 -15.44 -19.59 -15.68
C VAL A 197 -15.88 -18.13 -15.77
N ARG A 198 -16.23 -17.51 -14.64
CA ARG A 198 -16.72 -16.12 -14.60
C ARG A 198 -15.60 -15.11 -14.77
N GLY A 199 -14.39 -15.41 -14.28
CA GLY A 199 -13.25 -14.50 -14.35
C GLY A 199 -12.94 -14.07 -15.79
N PRO A 200 -12.64 -15.00 -16.72
CA PRO A 200 -12.43 -14.65 -18.12
C PRO A 200 -13.58 -13.86 -18.75
N GLN A 201 -14.83 -14.21 -18.43
CA GLN A 201 -16.01 -13.49 -18.95
C GLN A 201 -16.06 -12.04 -18.49
N ILE A 202 -15.75 -11.78 -17.23
CA ILE A 202 -15.73 -10.41 -16.68
C ILE A 202 -14.60 -9.58 -17.28
N ILE A 203 -13.45 -10.19 -17.55
CA ILE A 203 -12.33 -9.51 -18.23
C ILE A 203 -12.72 -9.11 -19.65
N GLU A 204 -13.31 -10.03 -20.42
CA GLU A 204 -13.78 -9.72 -21.78
C GLU A 204 -14.84 -8.58 -21.78
N LEU A 205 -15.75 -8.58 -20.80
CA LEU A 205 -16.71 -7.48 -20.66
C LEU A 205 -16.02 -6.14 -20.30
N ARG A 206 -14.93 -6.19 -19.57
CA ARG A 206 -14.13 -5.00 -19.23
C ARG A 206 -13.38 -4.47 -20.43
N LYS A 207 -12.71 -5.34 -21.18
CA LYS A 207 -12.01 -5.01 -22.44
C LYS A 207 -12.92 -4.43 -23.50
N ALA A 208 -14.20 -4.84 -23.52
CA ALA A 208 -15.20 -4.28 -24.43
C ALA A 208 -15.64 -2.85 -24.09
N ARG A 209 -15.30 -2.32 -22.92
CA ARG A 209 -15.60 -0.95 -22.55
C ARG A 209 -14.54 -0.01 -23.12
N PRO A 210 -14.93 1.16 -23.68
CA PRO A 210 -13.94 2.15 -24.11
C PRO A 210 -13.17 2.64 -22.87
N ARG A 211 -11.87 2.83 -23.04
CA ARG A 211 -11.02 3.48 -22.04
C ARG A 211 -11.48 4.93 -21.84
N LEU A 212 -11.47 5.39 -20.59
CA LEU A 212 -11.81 6.77 -20.28
C LEU A 212 -10.81 7.72 -20.95
N SER A 213 -11.30 8.65 -21.76
CA SER A 213 -10.49 9.59 -22.54
C SER A 213 -10.82 11.07 -22.27
N GLU A 214 -11.89 11.33 -21.51
CA GLU A 214 -12.37 12.68 -21.20
C GLU A 214 -12.92 12.70 -19.76
N GLY A 215 -12.85 13.86 -19.10
CA GLY A 215 -13.36 14.06 -17.75
C GLY A 215 -12.30 14.59 -16.80
N ASP A 216 -12.33 14.14 -15.55
CA ASP A 216 -11.33 14.49 -14.56
C ASP A 216 -9.94 14.03 -15.01
N PRO A 217 -8.92 14.95 -15.05
CA PRO A 217 -7.59 14.60 -15.57
C PRO A 217 -6.90 13.45 -14.82
N ALA A 218 -7.08 13.35 -13.51
CA ALA A 218 -6.49 12.28 -12.73
C ALA A 218 -7.19 10.93 -12.98
N GLU A 219 -8.52 10.92 -13.17
CA GLU A 219 -9.24 9.69 -13.53
C GLU A 219 -8.89 9.21 -14.94
N VAL A 220 -8.68 10.11 -15.90
CA VAL A 220 -8.18 9.75 -17.25
C VAL A 220 -6.76 9.17 -17.14
N ALA A 221 -5.91 9.75 -16.29
CA ALA A 221 -4.57 9.23 -16.04
C ALA A 221 -4.60 7.83 -15.42
N ARG A 222 -5.47 7.59 -14.43
CA ARG A 222 -5.64 6.26 -13.83
C ARG A 222 -6.10 5.24 -14.85
N ALA A 223 -6.99 5.61 -15.77
CA ALA A 223 -7.44 4.71 -16.82
C ALA A 223 -6.31 4.36 -17.80
N ASP A 224 -5.49 5.33 -18.21
CA ASP A 224 -4.32 5.10 -19.07
C ASP A 224 -3.32 4.14 -18.38
N ILE A 225 -2.94 4.44 -17.15
CA ILE A 225 -1.96 3.65 -16.37
C ILE A 225 -2.49 2.22 -16.14
N PHE A 226 -3.78 2.09 -15.84
CA PHE A 226 -4.41 0.81 -15.60
C PHE A 226 -4.42 -0.09 -16.85
N GLU A 227 -4.68 0.48 -18.02
CA GLU A 227 -4.75 -0.28 -19.28
C GLU A 227 -3.39 -0.48 -19.96
N PHE A 228 -2.36 0.23 -19.51
CA PHE A 228 -1.02 0.08 -20.05
C PHE A 228 -0.55 -1.39 -19.96
N ASN A 229 0.00 -1.91 -21.07
CA ASN A 229 0.65 -3.22 -21.13
C ASN A 229 -0.24 -4.37 -20.59
N ASP A 230 -1.44 -4.54 -21.17
CA ASP A 230 -2.40 -5.62 -20.85
C ASP A 230 -2.94 -5.60 -19.40
N GLY A 231 -3.02 -4.42 -18.77
CA GLY A 231 -3.43 -4.29 -17.37
C GLY A 231 -4.79 -4.91 -17.04
N VAL A 232 -5.74 -4.91 -17.99
CA VAL A 232 -7.05 -5.55 -17.80
C VAL A 232 -6.92 -7.06 -17.74
N ASP A 233 -6.09 -7.68 -18.60
CA ASP A 233 -5.86 -9.14 -18.62
C ASP A 233 -5.11 -9.59 -17.36
N ALA A 234 -4.15 -8.80 -16.87
CA ALA A 234 -3.39 -9.09 -15.65
C ALA A 234 -4.26 -9.24 -14.40
N LEU A 235 -5.46 -8.64 -14.36
CA LEU A 235 -6.37 -8.72 -13.20
C LEU A 235 -6.71 -10.16 -12.77
N LEU A 236 -6.82 -11.09 -13.73
CA LEU A 236 -7.11 -12.50 -13.41
C LEU A 236 -5.96 -13.16 -12.65
N HIS A 237 -4.75 -12.73 -12.92
CA HIS A 237 -3.54 -13.28 -12.32
C HIS A 237 -3.26 -12.61 -10.99
N VAL A 238 -3.23 -11.29 -10.97
CA VAL A 238 -2.99 -10.49 -9.77
C VAL A 238 -4.06 -10.73 -8.71
N GLY A 239 -5.35 -10.79 -9.09
CA GLY A 239 -6.48 -10.97 -8.18
C GLY A 239 -6.43 -12.25 -7.33
N LYS A 240 -5.62 -13.24 -7.72
CA LYS A 240 -5.39 -14.46 -6.93
C LYS A 240 -4.69 -14.21 -5.60
N TYR A 241 -4.13 -13.03 -5.38
CA TYR A 241 -3.56 -12.64 -4.08
C TYR A 241 -4.56 -12.82 -2.92
N LEU A 242 -5.87 -12.76 -3.19
CA LEU A 242 -6.91 -13.00 -2.18
C LEU A 242 -6.85 -14.41 -1.58
N LEU A 243 -6.40 -15.41 -2.37
CA LEU A 243 -6.22 -16.78 -1.88
C LEU A 243 -5.04 -16.87 -0.93
N GLU A 244 -3.90 -16.29 -1.32
CA GLU A 244 -2.71 -16.23 -0.46
C GLU A 244 -2.98 -15.43 0.82
N ARG A 245 -3.73 -14.32 0.73
CA ARG A 245 -4.15 -13.55 1.89
C ARG A 245 -4.96 -14.40 2.86
N ALA A 246 -5.95 -15.16 2.36
CA ALA A 246 -6.77 -16.04 3.19
C ALA A 246 -5.96 -17.12 3.90
N GLU A 247 -4.86 -17.58 3.31
CA GLU A 247 -3.98 -18.59 3.89
C GLU A 247 -3.05 -18.02 4.96
N ASN A 248 -2.67 -16.73 4.86
CA ASN A 248 -1.62 -16.14 5.69
C ASN A 248 -2.09 -14.95 6.55
N GLU A 249 -3.37 -14.57 6.53
CA GLU A 249 -3.85 -13.35 7.18
C GLU A 249 -3.56 -13.30 8.69
N PHE A 250 -3.65 -14.42 9.38
CA PHE A 250 -3.35 -14.47 10.82
C PHE A 250 -1.86 -14.31 11.10
N ASP A 251 -0.99 -15.02 10.38
CA ASP A 251 0.46 -14.93 10.54
C ASP A 251 0.95 -13.50 10.22
N TRP A 252 0.39 -12.89 9.18
CA TRP A 252 0.73 -11.52 8.83
C TRP A 252 0.22 -10.49 9.84
N LEU A 253 -0.96 -10.69 10.42
CA LEU A 253 -1.45 -9.84 11.49
C LEU A 253 -0.64 -10.00 12.78
N ASP A 254 -0.16 -11.21 13.07
CA ASP A 254 0.73 -11.46 14.22
C ASP A 254 2.08 -10.71 14.10
N ASN A 255 2.54 -10.42 12.88
CA ASN A 255 3.70 -9.56 12.67
C ASN A 255 3.51 -8.15 13.23
N LEU A 256 2.29 -7.63 13.28
CA LEU A 256 2.02 -6.35 13.96
C LEU A 256 2.31 -6.42 15.46
N VAL A 257 1.97 -7.54 16.10
CA VAL A 257 2.21 -7.73 17.54
C VAL A 257 3.70 -7.92 17.84
N ARG A 258 4.39 -8.69 16.99
CA ARG A 258 5.82 -9.01 17.13
C ARG A 258 6.73 -7.82 16.82
N SER A 259 6.26 -6.89 15.99
CA SER A 259 7.05 -5.80 15.44
C SER A 259 7.43 -4.75 16.48
N PRO A 260 8.69 -4.29 16.50
CA PRO A 260 9.12 -3.13 17.27
C PRO A 260 8.76 -1.79 16.59
N VAL A 261 8.14 -1.82 15.41
CA VAL A 261 7.86 -0.63 14.59
C VAL A 261 6.58 0.06 15.07
N PRO A 262 6.58 1.37 15.35
CA PRO A 262 5.37 2.14 15.62
C PRO A 262 4.40 2.12 14.43
N VAL A 263 3.09 2.20 14.72
CA VAL A 263 2.03 2.11 13.73
C VAL A 263 1.04 3.27 13.85
N ALA A 264 0.71 3.92 12.72
CA ALA A 264 -0.50 4.71 12.59
C ALA A 264 -1.50 3.98 11.70
N TYR A 265 -2.68 3.70 12.24
CA TYR A 265 -3.75 2.98 11.55
C TYR A 265 -4.80 4.00 11.10
N LEU A 266 -4.91 4.22 9.78
CA LEU A 266 -5.78 5.23 9.18
C LEU A 266 -6.94 4.56 8.43
N TRP A 267 -8.16 5.09 8.60
CA TRP A 267 -9.31 4.46 7.96
C TRP A 267 -10.37 5.45 7.49
N GLY A 268 -10.67 5.42 6.19
CA GLY A 268 -11.83 6.08 5.63
C GLY A 268 -13.12 5.36 6.06
N LEU A 269 -14.00 6.07 6.78
CA LEU A 269 -15.19 5.49 7.41
C LEU A 269 -16.23 5.00 6.41
N THR A 270 -16.29 5.62 5.22
CA THR A 270 -17.30 5.30 4.20
C THR A 270 -16.84 4.22 3.21
N ASP A 271 -15.74 3.54 3.48
CA ASP A 271 -15.25 2.43 2.67
C ASP A 271 -16.26 1.27 2.65
N THR A 272 -16.78 0.98 1.47
CA THR A 272 -17.77 -0.09 1.27
C THR A 272 -17.13 -1.45 1.03
N VAL A 273 -15.87 -1.49 0.64
CA VAL A 273 -15.10 -2.72 0.37
C VAL A 273 -14.47 -3.24 1.66
N ASN A 274 -13.82 -2.35 2.39
CA ASN A 274 -13.14 -2.64 3.65
C ASN A 274 -13.82 -1.85 4.80
N PRO A 275 -14.96 -2.32 5.30
CA PRO A 275 -15.75 -1.58 6.27
C PRO A 275 -15.06 -1.47 7.63
N ILE A 276 -15.48 -0.47 8.44
CA ILE A 276 -14.92 -0.12 9.75
C ILE A 276 -14.80 -1.30 10.73
N ARG A 277 -15.54 -2.38 10.54
CA ARG A 277 -15.42 -3.59 11.39
C ARG A 277 -14.06 -4.28 11.25
N ILE A 278 -13.35 -4.12 10.10
CA ILE A 278 -11.98 -4.65 9.92
C ILE A 278 -11.01 -3.92 10.84
N PRO A 279 -10.86 -2.57 10.76
CA PRO A 279 -9.93 -1.88 11.63
C PRO A 279 -10.30 -2.00 13.11
N ASN A 280 -11.57 -2.06 13.46
CA ASN A 280 -11.97 -2.31 14.84
C ASN A 280 -11.48 -3.67 15.34
N TYR A 281 -11.62 -4.72 14.54
CA TYR A 281 -11.13 -6.06 14.89
C TYR A 281 -9.60 -6.07 15.04
N VAL A 282 -8.87 -5.51 14.06
CA VAL A 282 -7.41 -5.47 14.09
C VAL A 282 -6.90 -4.61 15.24
N TRP A 283 -7.53 -3.45 15.49
CA TRP A 283 -7.18 -2.60 16.62
C TRP A 283 -7.31 -3.34 17.95
N LEU A 284 -8.46 -3.96 18.20
CA LEU A 284 -8.75 -4.62 19.47
C LEU A 284 -7.91 -5.88 19.71
N ASN A 285 -7.53 -6.61 18.66
CA ASN A 285 -6.85 -7.90 18.82
C ASN A 285 -5.33 -7.85 18.59
N TYR A 286 -4.82 -6.82 17.89
CA TYR A 286 -3.41 -6.79 17.48
C TYR A 286 -2.68 -5.50 17.85
N LEU A 287 -3.36 -4.35 17.97
CA LEU A 287 -2.70 -3.07 18.13
C LEU A 287 -2.92 -2.40 19.49
N ASN A 288 -4.10 -2.52 20.06
CA ASN A 288 -4.50 -1.80 21.29
C ASN A 288 -3.64 -2.13 22.53
N GLU A 289 -3.19 -3.37 22.64
CA GLU A 289 -2.41 -3.88 23.80
C GLU A 289 -0.90 -3.91 23.54
N ARG A 290 -0.42 -3.43 22.39
CA ARG A 290 1.02 -3.40 22.08
C ARG A 290 1.76 -2.49 23.05
N GLU A 291 2.99 -2.91 23.43
CA GLU A 291 3.91 -2.05 24.18
C GLU A 291 4.47 -0.93 23.29
N VAL A 292 4.64 -1.22 21.98
CA VAL A 292 5.09 -0.27 20.97
C VAL A 292 3.93 0.65 20.60
N GLU A 293 4.21 1.92 20.41
CA GLU A 293 3.22 2.93 20.08
C GLU A 293 2.38 2.53 18.85
N SER A 294 1.07 2.63 18.99
CA SER A 294 0.14 2.51 17.88
C SER A 294 -0.96 3.56 18.05
N SER A 295 -1.32 4.20 16.94
CA SER A 295 -2.42 5.18 16.92
C SER A 295 -3.48 4.78 15.91
N PHE A 296 -4.74 5.10 16.17
CA PHE A 296 -5.86 4.81 15.29
C PHE A 296 -6.61 6.10 14.92
N TRP A 297 -6.77 6.32 13.63
CA TRP A 297 -7.35 7.50 13.04
C TRP A 297 -8.50 7.11 12.10
N VAL A 298 -9.63 7.79 12.20
CA VAL A 298 -10.78 7.63 11.32
C VAL A 298 -10.99 8.92 10.54
N LEU A 299 -11.14 8.80 9.23
CA LEU A 299 -11.48 9.90 8.34
C LEU A 299 -12.97 9.77 7.97
N PRO A 300 -13.86 10.58 8.57
CA PRO A 300 -15.31 10.35 8.54
C PRO A 300 -15.93 10.41 7.16
N THR A 301 -15.39 11.25 6.29
CA THR A 301 -15.92 11.49 4.93
C THR A 301 -15.07 10.88 3.83
N ALA A 302 -13.99 10.16 4.18
CA ALA A 302 -13.19 9.39 3.22
C ALA A 302 -13.75 7.99 3.01
N GLY A 303 -13.63 7.48 1.80
CA GLY A 303 -13.92 6.11 1.42
C GLY A 303 -12.69 5.22 1.39
N HIS A 304 -12.57 4.43 0.32
CA HIS A 304 -11.51 3.44 0.18
C HIS A 304 -10.11 4.04 -0.07
N TYR A 305 -10.02 5.25 -0.61
CA TYR A 305 -8.76 5.89 -0.98
C TYR A 305 -8.52 7.20 -0.18
N PRO A 306 -8.25 7.14 1.14
CA PRO A 306 -8.05 8.36 1.94
C PRO A 306 -6.95 9.27 1.40
N GLN A 307 -5.88 8.71 0.87
CA GLN A 307 -4.75 9.45 0.27
C GLN A 307 -5.11 10.25 -0.99
N ARG A 308 -6.26 9.92 -1.61
CA ARG A 308 -6.82 10.65 -2.77
C ARG A 308 -7.95 11.59 -2.36
N GLU A 309 -8.80 11.11 -1.43
CA GLU A 309 -10.04 11.78 -1.07
C GLU A 309 -9.84 12.84 0.01
N LYS A 310 -8.85 12.66 0.87
CA LYS A 310 -8.51 13.54 2.01
C LYS A 310 -6.99 13.63 2.22
N PRO A 311 -6.22 14.01 1.17
CA PRO A 311 -4.76 13.99 1.22
C PRO A 311 -4.18 14.89 2.33
N GLU A 312 -4.82 16.06 2.62
CA GLU A 312 -4.36 16.99 3.66
C GLU A 312 -4.50 16.39 5.06
N GLN A 313 -5.56 15.60 5.32
CA GLN A 313 -5.73 14.91 6.59
C GLN A 313 -4.73 13.76 6.74
N VAL A 314 -4.46 13.03 5.66
CA VAL A 314 -3.44 11.97 5.65
C VAL A 314 -2.05 12.55 5.86
N GLU A 315 -1.70 13.64 5.18
CA GLU A 315 -0.44 14.38 5.36
C GLU A 315 -0.26 14.82 6.82
N LYS A 316 -1.30 15.45 7.42
CA LYS A 316 -1.27 15.88 8.81
C LYS A 316 -1.00 14.71 9.78
N ILE A 317 -1.64 13.55 9.57
CA ILE A 317 -1.40 12.35 10.40
C ILE A 317 0.03 11.85 10.25
N ILE A 318 0.56 11.82 9.02
CA ILE A 318 1.95 11.42 8.77
C ILE A 318 2.92 12.31 9.55
N ARG A 319 2.75 13.64 9.47
CA ARG A 319 3.61 14.59 10.20
C ARG A 319 3.50 14.43 11.70
N LEU A 320 2.29 14.43 12.25
CA LEU A 320 2.08 14.24 13.70
C LEU A 320 2.72 12.95 14.23
N ALA A 321 2.66 11.88 13.46
CA ALA A 321 3.23 10.60 13.85
C ALA A 321 4.76 10.60 13.79
N LEU A 322 5.36 11.15 12.74
CA LEU A 322 6.80 11.18 12.56
C LEU A 322 7.49 12.23 13.47
N ASP A 323 6.80 13.32 13.79
CA ASP A 323 7.29 14.34 14.73
C ASP A 323 7.11 13.92 16.19
N GLY A 324 6.49 12.76 16.46
CA GLY A 324 6.21 12.29 17.82
C GLY A 324 5.11 13.11 18.53
N GLU A 325 4.28 13.80 17.77
CA GLU A 325 3.22 14.69 18.27
C GLU A 325 1.83 14.02 18.28
N VAL A 326 1.78 12.68 18.26
CA VAL A 326 0.52 11.97 18.43
C VAL A 326 -0.13 12.36 19.78
N PRO A 327 -1.42 12.75 19.80
CA PRO A 327 -2.05 13.32 20.98
C PRO A 327 -1.85 12.51 22.26
N SER A 328 -1.59 13.19 23.37
CA SER A 328 -1.55 12.58 24.69
C SER A 328 -2.95 12.18 25.15
N ARG A 329 -3.07 11.48 26.28
CA ARG A 329 -4.38 11.11 26.84
C ARG A 329 -5.25 12.34 27.19
N ASP A 330 -4.63 13.40 27.64
CA ASP A 330 -5.36 14.64 27.96
C ASP A 330 -5.87 15.33 26.70
N ASP A 331 -5.04 15.33 25.64
CA ASP A 331 -5.41 15.83 24.31
C ASP A 331 -6.52 14.96 23.69
N GLU A 332 -6.47 13.62 23.87
CA GLU A 332 -7.54 12.73 23.42
C GLU A 332 -8.90 13.12 23.98
N ASN A 333 -8.98 13.49 25.26
CA ASN A 333 -10.23 13.92 25.87
C ASN A 333 -10.73 15.24 25.25
N GLN A 334 -9.83 16.16 24.96
CA GLN A 334 -10.15 17.42 24.29
C GLN A 334 -10.69 17.18 22.88
N TRP A 335 -10.04 16.36 22.09
CA TRP A 335 -10.48 15.97 20.74
C TRP A 335 -11.86 15.32 20.75
N MET A 336 -12.12 14.43 21.71
CA MET A 336 -13.43 13.79 21.85
C MET A 336 -14.54 14.79 22.17
N ILE A 337 -14.24 15.80 22.98
CA ILE A 337 -15.20 16.88 23.31
C ILE A 337 -15.48 17.72 22.06
N GLU A 338 -14.46 18.15 21.35
CA GLU A 338 -14.58 18.95 20.14
C GLU A 338 -15.34 18.21 19.03
N TYR A 339 -15.03 16.93 18.82
CA TYR A 339 -15.76 16.10 17.87
C TYR A 339 -17.24 15.93 18.24
N SER A 340 -17.54 15.70 19.51
CA SER A 340 -18.92 15.56 19.98
C SER A 340 -19.74 16.86 19.79
N ALA A 341 -19.07 18.01 19.79
CA ALA A 341 -19.69 19.31 19.53
C ALA A 341 -19.88 19.59 18.03
N ASN A 342 -19.08 18.98 17.16
CA ASN A 342 -19.09 19.19 15.70
C ASN A 342 -19.16 17.87 14.94
N ARG A 343 -20.33 17.26 14.89
CA ARG A 343 -20.55 15.96 14.23
C ARG A 343 -20.36 15.99 12.71
N ASP A 344 -20.38 17.15 12.12
CA ASP A 344 -20.20 17.34 10.67
C ASP A 344 -18.74 17.67 10.30
N ALA A 345 -17.81 17.54 11.27
CA ALA A 345 -16.40 17.78 11.02
C ALA A 345 -15.84 16.81 9.96
N GLU A 346 -15.21 17.38 8.94
CA GLU A 346 -14.55 16.62 7.88
C GLU A 346 -13.14 16.15 8.26
N ASP A 347 -12.59 16.65 9.36
CA ASP A 347 -11.25 16.33 9.84
C ASP A 347 -11.12 14.88 10.30
N ALA A 348 -9.88 14.39 10.30
CA ALA A 348 -9.55 13.09 10.87
C ALA A 348 -9.85 13.06 12.37
N ILE A 349 -10.41 11.94 12.81
CA ILE A 349 -10.72 11.70 14.22
C ILE A 349 -9.68 10.76 14.79
N TYR A 350 -9.04 11.20 15.86
CA TYR A 350 -8.18 10.34 16.66
C TYR A 350 -9.04 9.42 17.53
N VAL A 351 -8.91 8.11 17.35
CA VAL A 351 -9.71 7.11 18.08
C VAL A 351 -9.01 6.66 19.34
N GLY A 352 -7.69 6.59 19.33
CA GLY A 352 -6.93 6.17 20.51
C GLY A 352 -5.48 5.81 20.22
N ARG A 353 -4.76 5.57 21.31
CA ARG A 353 -3.35 5.21 21.34
C ARG A 353 -3.16 3.95 22.19
N SER A 354 -2.32 3.00 21.74
CA SER A 354 -1.93 1.86 22.54
C SER A 354 -1.20 2.33 23.81
N ASN A 355 -1.29 1.56 24.89
CA ASN A 355 -0.73 1.84 26.22
C ASN A 355 -1.35 2.99 27.01
N VAL A 356 -2.28 3.75 26.42
CA VAL A 356 -2.88 4.94 27.05
C VAL A 356 -4.26 4.64 27.66
N ARG A 357 -4.95 3.60 27.18
CA ARG A 357 -6.30 3.28 27.66
C ARG A 357 -6.47 1.82 28.04
N LYS A 358 -6.59 1.58 29.34
CA LYS A 358 -7.45 0.51 29.85
C LYS A 358 -8.73 1.16 30.34
N MET A 359 -9.79 1.09 29.54
CA MET A 359 -11.11 1.53 30.00
C MET A 359 -11.75 0.40 30.80
N HIS A 360 -11.72 0.52 32.13
CA HIS A 360 -12.55 -0.29 33.00
C HIS A 360 -13.89 0.41 33.22
N PHE A 361 -14.94 -0.11 32.61
CA PHE A 361 -16.30 0.23 33.05
C PHE A 361 -16.73 -0.76 34.14
N PRO A 362 -17.22 -0.31 35.29
CA PRO A 362 -17.81 -1.21 36.27
C PRO A 362 -18.89 -2.06 35.60
N GLY A 363 -18.76 -3.39 35.62
CA GLY A 363 -19.69 -4.31 34.97
C GLY A 363 -19.47 -4.58 33.48
N ALA A 364 -18.44 -4.01 32.86
CA ALA A 364 -18.04 -4.41 31.50
C ALA A 364 -17.35 -5.78 31.55
N ILE A 365 -17.79 -6.67 30.67
CA ILE A 365 -17.11 -7.94 30.42
C ILE A 365 -15.95 -7.65 29.46
N GLU A 366 -14.74 -7.97 29.87
CA GLU A 366 -13.58 -7.87 28.99
C GLU A 366 -13.76 -8.85 27.82
N TYR A 367 -13.76 -8.35 26.61
CA TYR A 367 -13.85 -9.21 25.43
C TYR A 367 -12.48 -9.88 25.24
N SER A 368 -12.44 -11.21 25.42
CA SER A 368 -11.28 -12.02 25.10
C SER A 368 -11.43 -12.57 23.67
N PRO A 369 -10.40 -12.49 22.82
CA PRO A 369 -10.41 -13.13 21.49
C PRO A 369 -10.57 -14.66 21.58
N ASP A 370 -10.25 -15.30 22.71
CA ASP A 370 -10.40 -16.73 22.93
C ASP A 370 -11.85 -17.18 23.19
N GLY A 371 -12.81 -16.32 22.88
CA GLY A 371 -14.23 -16.58 23.13
C GLY A 371 -14.56 -16.53 24.63
N TYR A 372 -15.80 -16.28 24.95
CA TYR A 372 -16.33 -16.14 26.29
C TYR A 372 -15.78 -17.21 27.26
N SER A 373 -14.70 -16.89 27.92
CA SER A 373 -14.30 -17.67 29.10
C SER A 373 -14.95 -17.03 30.31
N GLN A 374 -16.01 -17.65 30.76
CA GLN A 374 -16.88 -17.48 31.93
C GLN A 374 -18.11 -16.60 31.77
#